data_7594ac4501054b79ead9232520ef138a
#
_entry.id   7594ac4501054b79ead9232520ef138a
#
_cell.length_a   1.000
_cell.length_b   1.000
_cell.length_c   1.000
_cell.angle_alpha   90.00
_cell.angle_beta   90.00
_cell.angle_gamma   90.00
#
_symmetry.space_group_name_H-M   'P 1'
#
loop_
_entity.id
_entity.type
_entity.pdbx_description
1 polymer ?
#
loop_
_entity_poly.entity_id
_entity_poly.type
_entity_poly.pdbx_seq_one_letter_code
_entity_poly.pdbx_strand_id
1 'polypeptide(L)'
;MTELKAGDWVEIDFVGRIKNTNQIFDVTLADIAKKEGIFDEKQKYKPLVVCIGKGQLLKGLDSAVQGKKASDEFEIELQPKDAFGERDQKLLQLASINKFKEFRPVPGLQVSVDGTTAIVKSVTGGRVILDFNHPLAGKVLKYWVKINRIVEKTDEKIKGLLSITLGVDAEVKETEKEITVKLGQKLEDGATDLLKKSIEEIIPEIKKKELKFG
;
A
#
# COMPACT_ATOMS: atom_id res chain seq x y z
N MET A 1 -16.30 17.09 -17.43
CA MET A 1 -15.55 16.56 -16.27
C MET A 1 -14.07 16.66 -16.59
N THR A 2 -13.26 17.16 -15.67
CA THR A 2 -11.83 17.41 -15.87
C THR A 2 -11.07 16.08 -15.83
N GLU A 3 -10.09 15.93 -16.74
CA GLU A 3 -9.17 14.79 -16.74
C GLU A 3 -8.16 14.91 -15.58
N LEU A 4 -7.90 13.80 -14.92
CA LEU A 4 -6.99 13.70 -13.78
C LEU A 4 -5.54 13.78 -14.23
N LYS A 5 -4.74 14.51 -13.47
CA LYS A 5 -3.30 14.71 -13.70
C LYS A 5 -2.49 14.50 -12.44
N ALA A 6 -1.18 14.42 -12.59
CA ALA A 6 -0.28 14.37 -11.44
C ALA A 6 -0.49 15.58 -10.52
N GLY A 7 -0.58 15.33 -9.22
CA GLY A 7 -0.90 16.30 -8.17
C GLY A 7 -2.37 16.35 -7.78
N ASP A 8 -3.27 15.80 -8.59
CA ASP A 8 -4.68 15.71 -8.20
C ASP A 8 -4.87 14.65 -7.11
N TRP A 9 -5.81 14.92 -6.21
CA TRP A 9 -6.19 14.00 -5.15
C TRP A 9 -7.50 13.30 -5.52
N VAL A 10 -7.52 11.99 -5.38
CA VAL A 10 -8.67 11.16 -5.72
C VAL A 10 -8.97 10.17 -4.61
N GLU A 11 -10.25 9.85 -4.50
CA GLU A 11 -10.73 8.72 -3.70
C GLU A 11 -11.06 7.58 -4.66
N ILE A 12 -10.42 6.42 -4.42
CA ILE A 12 -10.54 5.25 -5.29
C ILE A 12 -10.94 4.01 -4.49
N ASP A 13 -11.71 3.15 -5.14
CA ASP A 13 -11.87 1.76 -4.76
C ASP A 13 -11.13 0.86 -5.75
N PHE A 14 -10.64 -0.27 -5.26
CA PHE A 14 -9.99 -1.25 -6.12
C PHE A 14 -10.09 -2.68 -5.59
N VAL A 15 -9.87 -3.61 -6.52
CA VAL A 15 -9.67 -5.04 -6.25
C VAL A 15 -8.45 -5.50 -7.01
N GLY A 16 -7.40 -5.89 -6.30
CA GLY A 16 -6.16 -6.43 -6.85
C GLY A 16 -6.14 -7.95 -6.83
N ARG A 17 -5.93 -8.58 -7.99
CA ARG A 17 -5.86 -10.03 -8.17
C ARG A 17 -4.54 -10.44 -8.80
N ILE A 18 -4.05 -11.62 -8.43
CA ILE A 18 -2.97 -12.28 -9.14
C ILE A 18 -3.55 -12.87 -10.43
N LYS A 19 -3.07 -12.47 -11.61
CA LYS A 19 -3.66 -12.85 -12.90
C LYS A 19 -3.84 -14.34 -13.08
N ASN A 20 -2.82 -15.13 -12.77
CA ASN A 20 -2.81 -16.57 -13.05
C ASN A 20 -3.70 -17.40 -12.11
N THR A 21 -3.87 -16.97 -10.86
CA THR A 21 -4.64 -17.71 -9.85
C THR A 21 -6.00 -17.09 -9.57
N ASN A 22 -6.23 -15.87 -10.04
CA ASN A 22 -7.37 -15.02 -9.72
C ASN A 22 -7.55 -14.73 -8.23
N GLN A 23 -6.55 -15.06 -7.40
CA GLN A 23 -6.57 -14.83 -5.95
C GLN A 23 -6.50 -13.33 -5.67
N ILE A 24 -7.41 -12.81 -4.85
CA ILE A 24 -7.35 -11.45 -4.34
C ILE A 24 -6.21 -11.34 -3.32
N PHE A 25 -5.41 -10.29 -3.43
CA PHE A 25 -4.36 -9.98 -2.47
C PHE A 25 -4.55 -8.58 -1.86
N ASP A 26 -5.39 -7.73 -2.47
CA ASP A 26 -5.66 -6.38 -1.98
C ASP A 26 -7.06 -5.93 -2.42
N VAL A 27 -7.85 -5.34 -1.50
CA VAL A 27 -9.23 -4.94 -1.78
C VAL A 27 -9.71 -3.87 -0.80
N THR A 28 -10.37 -2.82 -1.31
CA THR A 28 -10.98 -1.76 -0.49
C THR A 28 -12.44 -2.04 -0.13
N LEU A 29 -13.09 -2.98 -0.82
CA LEU A 29 -14.52 -3.25 -0.74
C LEU A 29 -14.84 -4.45 0.16
N ALA A 30 -15.46 -4.17 1.32
CA ALA A 30 -15.84 -5.20 2.30
C ALA A 30 -16.77 -6.29 1.72
N ASP A 31 -17.69 -5.91 0.86
CA ASP A 31 -18.66 -6.85 0.28
C ASP A 31 -17.97 -7.85 -0.65
N ILE A 32 -16.96 -7.41 -1.40
CA ILE A 32 -16.15 -8.30 -2.24
C ILE A 32 -15.31 -9.22 -1.36
N ALA A 33 -14.67 -8.70 -0.30
CA ALA A 33 -13.92 -9.52 0.64
C ALA A 33 -14.78 -10.61 1.28
N LYS A 34 -16.02 -10.29 1.69
CA LYS A 34 -16.98 -11.25 2.23
C LYS A 34 -17.38 -12.30 1.19
N LYS A 35 -17.71 -11.87 -0.02
CA LYS A 35 -18.12 -12.78 -1.12
C LYS A 35 -17.03 -13.79 -1.48
N GLU A 36 -15.78 -13.36 -1.45
CA GLU A 36 -14.60 -14.18 -1.77
C GLU A 36 -14.05 -14.96 -0.56
N GLY A 37 -14.66 -14.83 0.62
CA GLY A 37 -14.27 -15.57 1.82
C GLY A 37 -12.93 -15.15 2.43
N ILE A 38 -12.47 -13.93 2.14
CA ILE A 38 -11.21 -13.35 2.64
C ILE A 38 -11.43 -12.18 3.60
N PHE A 39 -12.66 -11.99 4.08
CA PHE A 39 -12.98 -10.91 4.99
C PHE A 39 -12.28 -11.10 6.34
N ASP A 40 -11.56 -10.07 6.78
CA ASP A 40 -10.90 -10.01 8.08
C ASP A 40 -11.45 -8.80 8.86
N GLU A 41 -12.02 -9.03 10.05
CA GLU A 41 -12.56 -7.98 10.92
C GLU A 41 -11.51 -6.96 11.38
N LYS A 42 -10.22 -7.35 11.36
CA LYS A 42 -9.11 -6.48 11.73
C LYS A 42 -8.70 -5.53 10.60
N GLN A 43 -9.07 -5.86 9.36
CA GLN A 43 -8.77 -5.04 8.20
C GLN A 43 -9.85 -3.99 8.00
N LYS A 44 -9.43 -2.76 7.70
CA LYS A 44 -10.34 -1.66 7.37
C LYS A 44 -10.59 -1.63 5.86
N TYR A 45 -11.82 -1.94 5.48
CA TYR A 45 -12.27 -1.84 4.10
C TYR A 45 -12.88 -0.46 3.88
N LYS A 46 -12.17 0.41 3.20
CA LYS A 46 -12.61 1.77 2.86
C LYS A 46 -11.92 2.25 1.60
N PRO A 47 -12.53 3.19 0.86
CA PRO A 47 -11.87 3.83 -0.27
C PRO A 47 -10.54 4.45 0.14
N LEU A 48 -9.56 4.43 -0.75
CA LEU A 48 -8.24 4.99 -0.55
C LEU A 48 -8.18 6.40 -1.13
N VAL A 49 -7.74 7.37 -0.33
CA VAL A 49 -7.51 8.75 -0.78
C VAL A 49 -6.03 8.93 -1.09
N VAL A 50 -5.70 9.20 -2.34
CA VAL A 50 -4.32 9.27 -2.85
C VAL A 50 -4.07 10.52 -3.67
N CYS A 51 -2.81 10.97 -3.69
CA CYS A 51 -2.30 11.99 -4.60
C CYS A 51 -1.62 11.32 -5.79
N ILE A 52 -2.12 11.57 -7.00
CA ILE A 52 -1.59 11.01 -8.24
C ILE A 52 -0.16 11.51 -8.48
N GLY A 53 0.76 10.65 -8.89
CA GLY A 53 2.15 10.99 -9.20
C GLY A 53 3.05 11.14 -7.98
N LYS A 54 2.59 10.76 -6.77
CA LYS A 54 3.37 10.85 -5.53
C LYS A 54 3.83 9.48 -4.98
N GLY A 55 3.75 8.42 -5.79
CA GLY A 55 4.22 7.09 -5.43
C GLY A 55 3.41 6.42 -4.33
N GLN A 56 2.19 6.85 -4.10
CA GLN A 56 1.26 6.26 -3.12
C GLN A 56 0.52 5.03 -3.68
N LEU A 57 0.55 4.87 -4.99
CA LEU A 57 0.05 3.70 -5.71
C LEU A 57 1.21 2.95 -6.37
N LEU A 58 0.98 1.70 -6.78
CA LEU A 58 1.88 1.00 -7.68
C LEU A 58 2.08 1.83 -8.94
N LYS A 59 3.30 1.86 -9.49
CA LYS A 59 3.66 2.70 -10.64
C LYS A 59 2.68 2.56 -11.81
N GLY A 60 2.29 1.35 -12.14
CA GLY A 60 1.34 1.10 -13.23
C GLY A 60 -0.07 1.62 -12.93
N LEU A 61 -0.54 1.53 -11.67
CA LEU A 61 -1.83 2.09 -11.25
C LEU A 61 -1.80 3.62 -11.30
N ASP A 62 -0.75 4.22 -10.77
CA ASP A 62 -0.57 5.67 -10.74
C ASP A 62 -0.59 6.27 -12.16
N SER A 63 0.06 5.59 -13.10
CA SER A 63 0.03 5.96 -14.52
C SER A 63 -1.35 5.76 -15.15
N ALA A 64 -2.08 4.71 -14.78
CA ALA A 64 -3.38 4.38 -15.38
C ALA A 64 -4.53 5.29 -14.94
N VAL A 65 -4.43 5.86 -13.73
CA VAL A 65 -5.43 6.83 -13.22
C VAL A 65 -5.30 8.18 -13.92
N GLN A 66 -4.11 8.54 -14.40
CA GLN A 66 -3.91 9.79 -15.16
C GLN A 66 -4.69 9.77 -16.47
N GLY A 67 -5.31 10.89 -16.82
CA GLY A 67 -6.18 11.03 -17.99
C GLY A 67 -7.60 10.47 -17.81
N LYS A 68 -7.88 9.80 -16.70
CA LYS A 68 -9.24 9.37 -16.34
C LYS A 68 -10.05 10.51 -15.74
N LYS A 69 -11.33 10.25 -15.47
CA LYS A 69 -12.26 11.21 -14.87
C LYS A 69 -12.87 10.65 -13.60
N ALA A 70 -13.39 11.53 -12.77
CA ALA A 70 -14.21 11.10 -11.63
C ALA A 70 -15.38 10.24 -12.12
N SER A 71 -15.70 9.17 -11.39
CA SER A 71 -16.67 8.12 -11.68
C SER A 71 -16.25 7.11 -12.75
N ASP A 72 -15.07 7.24 -13.36
CA ASP A 72 -14.55 6.21 -14.26
C ASP A 72 -14.26 4.92 -13.50
N GLU A 73 -14.56 3.81 -14.19
CA GLU A 73 -14.31 2.45 -13.73
C GLU A 73 -13.57 1.70 -14.85
N PHE A 74 -12.48 1.02 -14.51
CA PHE A 74 -11.65 0.34 -15.49
C PHE A 74 -10.88 -0.84 -14.89
N GLU A 75 -10.47 -1.75 -15.77
CA GLU A 75 -9.55 -2.83 -15.44
C GLU A 75 -8.18 -2.57 -16.07
N ILE A 76 -7.12 -3.01 -15.39
CA ILE A 76 -5.75 -2.91 -15.90
C ILE A 76 -4.94 -4.12 -15.46
N GLU A 77 -4.05 -4.58 -16.34
CA GLU A 77 -3.03 -5.56 -16.04
C GLU A 77 -1.67 -4.86 -15.82
N LEU A 78 -1.04 -5.17 -14.70
CA LEU A 78 0.27 -4.64 -14.35
C LEU A 78 1.32 -5.72 -14.54
N GLN A 79 2.33 -5.42 -15.35
CA GLN A 79 3.52 -6.27 -15.43
C GLN A 79 4.36 -6.13 -14.16
N PRO A 80 5.18 -7.13 -13.80
CA PRO A 80 5.97 -7.08 -12.58
C PRO A 80 6.77 -5.79 -12.39
N LYS A 81 7.40 -5.27 -13.44
CA LYS A 81 8.19 -4.02 -13.44
C LYS A 81 7.39 -2.77 -13.06
N ASP A 82 6.08 -2.79 -13.27
CA ASP A 82 5.17 -1.68 -12.98
C ASP A 82 4.36 -1.90 -11.68
N ALA A 83 4.68 -3.00 -10.96
CA ALA A 83 4.04 -3.42 -9.71
C ALA A 83 5.10 -3.68 -8.62
N PHE A 84 5.28 -4.94 -8.20
CA PHE A 84 6.20 -5.33 -7.11
C PHE A 84 7.60 -5.73 -7.60
N GLY A 85 7.94 -5.44 -8.84
CA GLY A 85 9.24 -5.76 -9.45
C GLY A 85 9.36 -7.21 -9.92
N GLU A 86 10.45 -7.46 -10.66
CA GLU A 86 10.82 -8.81 -11.07
C GLU A 86 11.41 -9.58 -9.88
N ARG A 87 11.42 -10.92 -9.96
CA ARG A 87 12.12 -11.73 -8.96
C ARG A 87 13.62 -11.60 -9.12
N ASP A 88 14.33 -11.22 -8.07
CA ASP A 88 15.78 -11.18 -8.04
C ASP A 88 16.33 -12.54 -7.57
N GLN A 89 17.16 -13.13 -8.40
CA GLN A 89 17.85 -14.40 -8.07
C GLN A 89 18.85 -14.25 -6.91
N LYS A 90 19.38 -13.04 -6.67
CA LYS A 90 20.28 -12.75 -5.55
C LYS A 90 19.57 -12.84 -4.20
N LEU A 91 18.27 -12.69 -4.18
CA LEU A 91 17.43 -12.85 -3.00
C LEU A 91 17.03 -14.31 -2.73
N LEU A 92 17.55 -15.26 -3.53
CA LEU A 92 17.47 -16.68 -3.24
C LEU A 92 18.71 -17.11 -2.49
N GLN A 93 18.55 -17.54 -1.24
CA GLN A 93 19.67 -17.93 -0.38
C GLN A 93 19.59 -19.41 0.00
N LEU A 94 20.75 -20.05 0.07
CA LEU A 94 20.90 -21.42 0.50
C LEU A 94 21.19 -21.46 2.01
N ALA A 95 20.41 -22.20 2.76
CA ALA A 95 20.62 -22.45 4.18
C ALA A 95 20.74 -23.95 4.46
N SER A 96 21.48 -24.31 5.51
CA SER A 96 21.49 -25.68 6.01
C SER A 96 20.18 -25.96 6.77
N ILE A 97 19.61 -27.16 6.58
CA ILE A 97 18.44 -27.61 7.35
C ILE A 97 18.69 -27.58 8.86
N ASN A 98 19.94 -27.75 9.29
CA ASN A 98 20.33 -27.72 10.70
C ASN A 98 20.15 -26.33 11.37
N LYS A 99 19.97 -25.26 10.59
CA LYS A 99 19.62 -23.95 11.15
C LYS A 99 18.18 -23.89 11.70
N PHE A 100 17.30 -24.78 11.25
CA PHE A 100 15.88 -24.86 11.63
C PHE A 100 15.70 -25.91 12.75
N LYS A 101 16.19 -25.62 13.96
CA LYS A 101 16.15 -26.56 15.10
C LYS A 101 14.76 -26.69 15.72
N GLU A 102 13.94 -25.65 15.65
CA GLU A 102 12.64 -25.57 16.33
C GLU A 102 11.50 -26.14 15.50
N PHE A 103 11.68 -26.26 14.18
CA PHE A 103 10.64 -26.74 13.27
C PHE A 103 11.26 -27.33 12.01
N ARG A 104 10.49 -28.18 11.31
CA ARG A 104 10.91 -28.74 10.01
C ARG A 104 10.49 -27.79 8.89
N PRO A 105 11.43 -27.21 8.12
CA PRO A 105 11.08 -26.37 6.98
C PRO A 105 10.42 -27.19 5.90
N VAL A 106 9.31 -26.67 5.35
CA VAL A 106 8.58 -27.25 4.21
C VAL A 106 8.37 -26.18 3.13
N PRO A 107 8.33 -26.54 1.84
CA PRO A 107 8.06 -25.56 0.80
C PRO A 107 6.76 -24.78 1.04
N GLY A 108 6.81 -23.47 0.86
CA GLY A 108 5.71 -22.53 1.12
C GLY A 108 5.66 -21.99 2.54
N LEU A 109 6.41 -22.54 3.49
CA LEU A 109 6.46 -22.05 4.86
C LEU A 109 7.16 -20.68 4.90
N GLN A 110 6.53 -19.72 5.57
CA GLN A 110 7.14 -18.43 5.88
C GLN A 110 8.00 -18.56 7.15
N VAL A 111 9.23 -18.11 7.06
CA VAL A 111 10.21 -18.21 8.16
C VAL A 111 10.88 -16.85 8.37
N SER A 112 11.31 -16.58 9.60
CA SER A 112 12.15 -15.43 9.93
C SER A 112 13.60 -15.89 10.04
N VAL A 113 14.50 -15.27 9.30
CA VAL A 113 15.94 -15.53 9.35
C VAL A 113 16.66 -14.19 9.54
N ASP A 114 17.42 -14.08 10.63
CA ASP A 114 18.14 -12.86 11.00
C ASP A 114 17.24 -11.59 10.97
N GLY A 115 16.00 -11.73 11.49
CA GLY A 115 15.01 -10.65 11.54
C GLY A 115 14.31 -10.33 10.19
N THR A 116 14.67 -11.05 9.11
CA THR A 116 14.08 -10.86 7.79
C THR A 116 13.16 -12.03 7.44
N THR A 117 12.01 -11.74 6.89
CA THR A 117 11.04 -12.75 6.46
C THR A 117 11.44 -13.35 5.11
N ALA A 118 11.41 -14.68 5.02
CA ALA A 118 11.62 -15.43 3.79
C ALA A 118 10.58 -16.53 3.62
N ILE A 119 10.36 -16.98 2.39
CA ILE A 119 9.55 -18.16 2.09
C ILE A 119 10.46 -19.32 1.73
N VAL A 120 10.24 -20.47 2.34
CA VAL A 120 10.93 -21.72 1.97
C VAL A 120 10.52 -22.10 0.55
N LYS A 121 11.43 -22.05 -0.41
CA LYS A 121 11.17 -22.40 -1.81
C LYS A 121 11.30 -23.90 -2.06
N SER A 122 12.33 -24.51 -1.50
CA SER A 122 12.55 -25.96 -1.60
C SER A 122 13.41 -26.50 -0.44
N VAL A 123 13.24 -27.78 -0.16
CA VAL A 123 14.05 -28.51 0.83
C VAL A 123 14.54 -29.79 0.16
N THR A 124 15.85 -29.97 0.00
CA THR A 124 16.44 -31.12 -0.69
C THR A 124 17.83 -31.41 -0.16
N GLY A 125 18.13 -32.66 0.18
CA GLY A 125 19.48 -33.11 0.55
C GLY A 125 20.09 -32.35 1.72
N GLY A 126 19.29 -32.02 2.75
CA GLY A 126 19.77 -31.26 3.92
C GLY A 126 19.96 -29.76 3.66
N ARG A 127 19.56 -29.27 2.50
CA ARG A 127 19.65 -27.85 2.08
C ARG A 127 18.25 -27.27 1.91
N VAL A 128 18.09 -26.01 2.32
CA VAL A 128 16.85 -25.21 2.21
C VAL A 128 17.12 -24.01 1.34
N ILE A 129 16.36 -23.83 0.29
CA ILE A 129 16.39 -22.58 -0.50
C ILE A 129 15.35 -21.64 0.09
N LEU A 130 15.80 -20.49 0.55
CA LEU A 130 14.99 -19.40 1.09
C LEU A 130 14.82 -18.32 0.03
N ASP A 131 13.62 -17.81 -0.12
CA ASP A 131 13.28 -16.74 -1.03
C ASP A 131 12.89 -15.50 -0.24
N PHE A 132 13.72 -14.47 -0.31
CA PHE A 132 13.53 -13.16 0.32
C PHE A 132 12.85 -12.15 -0.60
N ASN A 133 12.47 -12.54 -1.82
CA ASN A 133 11.69 -11.67 -2.70
C ASN A 133 10.32 -11.33 -2.10
N HIS A 134 9.79 -10.17 -2.48
CA HIS A 134 8.40 -9.85 -2.18
C HIS A 134 7.47 -10.95 -2.70
N PRO A 135 6.44 -11.41 -1.95
CA PRO A 135 5.56 -12.50 -2.35
C PRO A 135 4.87 -12.32 -3.71
N LEU A 136 4.68 -11.06 -4.14
CA LEU A 136 4.09 -10.70 -5.42
C LEU A 136 5.12 -10.33 -6.50
N ALA A 137 6.44 -10.34 -6.21
CA ALA A 137 7.47 -10.13 -7.22
C ALA A 137 7.42 -11.17 -8.34
N GLY A 138 7.58 -10.73 -9.58
CA GLY A 138 7.51 -11.56 -10.78
C GLY A 138 6.08 -12.00 -11.16
N LYS A 139 5.03 -11.51 -10.49
CA LYS A 139 3.64 -11.83 -10.79
C LYS A 139 2.99 -10.72 -11.60
N VAL A 140 2.24 -11.10 -12.64
CA VAL A 140 1.33 -10.19 -13.33
C VAL A 140 0.09 -10.03 -12.49
N LEU A 141 -0.30 -8.78 -12.26
CA LEU A 141 -1.46 -8.43 -11.43
C LEU A 141 -2.57 -7.87 -12.31
N LYS A 142 -3.81 -8.11 -11.92
CA LYS A 142 -5.01 -7.53 -12.52
C LYS A 142 -5.72 -6.69 -11.47
N TYR A 143 -5.94 -5.42 -11.76
CA TYR A 143 -6.72 -4.53 -10.92
C TYR A 143 -8.01 -4.13 -11.62
N TRP A 144 -9.10 -4.15 -10.87
CA TRP A 144 -10.28 -3.37 -11.11
C TRP A 144 -10.18 -2.12 -10.24
N VAL A 145 -10.43 -0.95 -10.83
CA VAL A 145 -10.32 0.35 -10.16
C VAL A 145 -11.55 1.18 -10.47
N LYS A 146 -12.08 1.85 -9.45
CA LYS A 146 -13.13 2.84 -9.57
C LYS A 146 -12.66 4.15 -8.94
N ILE A 147 -12.76 5.24 -9.69
CA ILE A 147 -12.47 6.59 -9.20
C ILE A 147 -13.79 7.15 -8.65
N ASN A 148 -13.92 7.24 -7.34
CA ASN A 148 -15.16 7.68 -6.70
C ASN A 148 -15.37 9.19 -6.90
N ARG A 149 -14.34 10.00 -6.60
CA ARG A 149 -14.40 11.46 -6.69
C ARG A 149 -13.01 12.09 -6.65
N ILE A 150 -12.94 13.35 -7.02
CA ILE A 150 -11.79 14.21 -6.73
C ILE A 150 -11.91 14.71 -5.29
N VAL A 151 -10.78 14.74 -4.57
CA VAL A 151 -10.70 15.20 -3.19
C VAL A 151 -10.08 16.60 -3.16
N GLU A 152 -10.88 17.58 -2.78
CA GLU A 152 -10.46 18.99 -2.75
C GLU A 152 -10.08 19.44 -1.33
N LYS A 153 -10.78 18.92 -0.30
CA LYS A 153 -10.63 19.35 1.08
C LYS A 153 -9.28 18.94 1.67
N THR A 154 -8.58 19.89 2.26
CA THR A 154 -7.27 19.70 2.88
C THR A 154 -7.30 18.65 4.01
N ASP A 155 -8.33 18.67 4.82
CA ASP A 155 -8.46 17.70 5.93
C ASP A 155 -8.58 16.26 5.43
N GLU A 156 -9.33 16.03 4.33
CA GLU A 156 -9.45 14.72 3.71
C GLU A 156 -8.14 14.24 3.07
N LYS A 157 -7.38 15.15 2.44
CA LYS A 157 -6.05 14.87 1.89
C LYS A 157 -5.08 14.44 2.99
N ILE A 158 -5.04 15.19 4.10
CA ILE A 158 -4.18 14.86 5.25
C ILE A 158 -4.57 13.50 5.85
N LYS A 159 -5.86 13.24 6.07
CA LYS A 159 -6.35 11.95 6.57
C LYS A 159 -5.95 10.79 5.64
N GLY A 160 -6.10 10.98 4.34
CA GLY A 160 -5.69 9.99 3.34
C GLY A 160 -4.20 9.69 3.40
N LEU A 161 -3.36 10.74 3.40
CA LEU A 161 -1.92 10.61 3.50
C LEU A 161 -1.48 9.86 4.76
N LEU A 162 -2.04 10.23 5.92
CA LEU A 162 -1.73 9.59 7.20
C LEU A 162 -2.19 8.13 7.25
N SER A 163 -3.35 7.84 6.66
CA SER A 163 -3.86 6.46 6.56
C SER A 163 -2.92 5.57 5.74
N ILE A 164 -2.35 6.09 4.64
CA ILE A 164 -1.40 5.34 3.80
C ILE A 164 -0.04 5.21 4.48
N THR A 165 0.47 6.30 5.06
CA THR A 165 1.85 6.35 5.58
C THR A 165 1.99 5.63 6.91
N LEU A 166 1.01 5.78 7.79
CA LEU A 166 1.04 5.26 9.17
C LEU A 166 0.04 4.13 9.44
N GLY A 167 -0.87 3.85 8.51
CA GLY A 167 -1.94 2.88 8.73
C GLY A 167 -2.98 3.30 9.78
N VAL A 168 -3.00 4.58 10.20
CA VAL A 168 -3.87 5.08 11.27
C VAL A 168 -4.93 6.04 10.75
N ASP A 169 -6.07 6.07 11.43
CA ASP A 169 -7.04 7.13 11.22
C ASP A 169 -6.65 8.35 12.07
N ALA A 170 -6.78 9.52 11.47
CA ALA A 170 -6.48 10.79 12.11
C ALA A 170 -7.73 11.68 12.16
N GLU A 171 -7.90 12.40 13.26
CA GLU A 171 -8.83 13.53 13.30
C GLU A 171 -8.07 14.78 12.86
N VAL A 172 -8.58 15.45 11.83
CA VAL A 172 -7.99 16.69 11.32
C VAL A 172 -9.03 17.79 11.45
N LYS A 173 -8.63 18.89 12.11
CA LYS A 173 -9.41 20.11 12.21
C LYS A 173 -8.65 21.24 11.55
N GLU A 174 -9.27 21.88 10.58
CA GLU A 174 -8.70 22.99 9.83
C GLU A 174 -9.42 24.30 10.20
N THR A 175 -8.64 25.34 10.45
CA THR A 175 -9.10 26.71 10.62
C THR A 175 -8.42 27.61 9.59
N GLU A 176 -8.68 28.91 9.60
CA GLU A 176 -8.01 29.85 8.69
C GLU A 176 -6.48 29.89 8.89
N LYS A 177 -5.99 29.74 10.15
CA LYS A 177 -4.58 29.94 10.54
C LYS A 177 -3.84 28.65 10.85
N GLU A 178 -4.54 27.60 11.28
CA GLU A 178 -3.92 26.38 11.77
C GLU A 178 -4.65 25.13 11.32
N ILE A 179 -3.89 24.02 11.26
CA ILE A 179 -4.39 22.67 11.05
C ILE A 179 -3.94 21.84 12.25
N THR A 180 -4.89 21.30 12.99
CA THR A 180 -4.62 20.41 14.12
C THR A 180 -4.88 18.96 13.71
N VAL A 181 -3.87 18.11 13.86
CA VAL A 181 -3.94 16.68 13.57
C VAL A 181 -3.85 15.92 14.89
N LYS A 182 -4.85 15.10 15.18
CA LYS A 182 -4.84 14.17 16.31
C LYS A 182 -4.73 12.74 15.80
N LEU A 183 -3.73 12.03 16.28
CA LEU A 183 -3.50 10.63 15.99
C LEU A 183 -3.98 9.78 17.17
N GLY A 184 -4.57 8.61 16.89
CA GLY A 184 -4.98 7.67 17.93
C GLY A 184 -3.81 7.01 18.68
N GLN A 185 -2.57 7.33 18.32
CA GLN A 185 -1.35 6.84 18.95
C GLN A 185 -0.33 7.97 19.11
N LYS A 186 0.51 7.85 20.12
CA LYS A 186 1.62 8.79 20.36
C LYS A 186 2.74 8.51 19.36
N LEU A 187 3.25 9.57 18.73
CA LEU A 187 4.43 9.47 17.86
C LEU A 187 5.71 9.46 18.70
N GLU A 188 6.74 8.78 18.20
CA GLU A 188 8.08 8.85 18.77
C GLU A 188 8.70 10.25 18.58
N ASP A 189 9.65 10.60 19.44
CA ASP A 189 10.36 11.87 19.38
C ASP A 189 11.05 12.04 18.01
N GLY A 190 10.82 13.19 17.37
CA GLY A 190 11.33 13.51 16.03
C GLY A 190 10.47 13.00 14.85
N ALA A 191 9.57 12.04 15.03
CA ALA A 191 8.68 11.57 13.99
C ALA A 191 7.68 12.65 13.53
N THR A 192 7.28 13.52 14.46
CA THR A 192 6.38 14.65 14.18
C THR A 192 6.95 15.60 13.13
N ASP A 193 8.23 15.96 13.22
CA ASP A 193 8.87 16.90 12.30
C ASP A 193 9.07 16.31 10.91
N LEU A 194 9.41 15.00 10.84
CA LEU A 194 9.49 14.28 9.57
C LEU A 194 8.11 14.22 8.91
N LEU A 195 7.07 13.93 9.70
CA LEU A 195 5.71 13.85 9.20
C LEU A 195 5.20 15.21 8.71
N LYS A 196 5.49 16.31 9.43
CA LYS A 196 5.19 17.68 8.98
C LYS A 196 5.79 17.95 7.62
N LYS A 197 7.10 17.70 7.47
CA LYS A 197 7.80 17.89 6.19
C LYS A 197 7.19 17.09 5.06
N SER A 198 6.87 15.81 5.30
CA SER A 198 6.22 14.94 4.31
C SER A 198 4.84 15.47 3.90
N ILE A 199 4.02 15.91 4.86
CA ILE A 199 2.70 16.47 4.56
C ILE A 199 2.84 17.78 3.76
N GLU A 200 3.75 18.68 4.14
CA GLU A 200 3.99 19.95 3.44
C GLU A 200 4.56 19.78 2.02
N GLU A 201 5.30 18.69 1.77
CA GLU A 201 5.83 18.36 0.46
C GLU A 201 4.73 17.85 -0.49
N ILE A 202 3.82 17.03 0.05
CA ILE A 202 2.76 16.40 -0.76
C ILE A 202 1.53 17.30 -0.87
N ILE A 203 1.28 18.16 0.13
CA ILE A 203 0.15 19.09 0.20
C ILE A 203 0.69 20.52 0.36
N PRO A 204 1.28 21.14 -0.68
CA PRO A 204 1.96 22.43 -0.54
C PRO A 204 1.07 23.59 -0.08
N GLU A 205 -0.23 23.50 -0.30
CA GLU A 205 -1.20 24.52 0.11
C GLU A 205 -1.26 24.75 1.61
N ILE A 206 -0.85 23.78 2.43
CA ILE A 206 -0.87 23.90 3.90
C ILE A 206 0.29 24.72 4.46
N LYS A 207 1.35 25.02 3.69
CA LYS A 207 2.51 25.82 4.14
C LYS A 207 2.14 27.22 4.64
N LYS A 208 0.94 27.69 4.30
CA LYS A 208 0.40 28.98 4.75
C LYS A 208 -0.24 28.91 6.14
N LYS A 209 -0.38 27.73 6.71
CA LYS A 209 -1.03 27.45 7.99
C LYS A 209 -0.06 26.76 8.93
N GLU A 210 -0.24 26.97 10.23
CA GLU A 210 0.54 26.26 11.25
C GLU A 210 0.02 24.83 11.40
N LEU A 211 0.87 23.81 11.18
CA LEU A 211 0.51 22.41 11.36
C LEU A 211 0.91 21.93 12.75
N LYS A 212 -0.07 21.54 13.57
CA LYS A 212 0.08 21.05 14.94
C LYS A 212 -0.34 19.61 15.06
N PHE A 213 0.41 18.83 15.82
CA PHE A 213 0.03 17.49 16.24
C PHE A 213 -0.31 17.51 17.73
N GLY A 214 -1.46 16.91 18.08
CA GLY A 214 -1.99 16.85 19.43
C GLY A 214 -2.22 15.42 19.90
#